data_8c82341796993773290c3b8265b59433
#
_entry.id   8c82341796993773290c3b8265b59433
#
_cell.length_a   1.000
_cell.length_b   1.000
_cell.length_c   1.000
_cell.angle_alpha   90.00
_cell.angle_beta   90.00
_cell.angle_gamma   90.00
#
_symmetry.space_group_name_H-M   'P 1'
#
loop_
_entity.id
_entity.type
_entity.pdbx_description
1 polymer ?
#
loop_
_entity_poly.entity_id
_entity_poly.type
_entity_poly.pdbx_seq_one_letter_code
_entity_poly.pdbx_strand_id
1 'polypeptide(L)'
;MMGIMVLCLTSCQNPGQIHRPNADTLYVGSVQASFPTAYMPWLSREGIAPTIAGMLYDSLFSYDEDTGNFVPSIGQEWYYVDQAGEPILTEDGSIDYARLEEVYSDPSHKYLAVKVIIHDNITWSDGKPLTVEDVYYSLDIATNNLLSNHAGALAWTSDLRHKYTNGVLTQRGLFTYEHGAREQGYEIAEEDKDTVIYLHVNKVLGSVMPLFTSVLILPKHIWEPVVTPQNQLNSAAPTEETLYRYRYPVGSGQFVLDTEESGSQQIVLRRRTDYHRTKEDGSPLYNIETIKYVLYQEINVAIYALLKGHIDVLDNSVSSNYLQLFEKEKDLFISNAPGTYIQTLVLNVNPVSSEQNPIRDLLSIKDFRRAIALAVNQEDLIKNVLNGAGIPASSGLMRSTLPDFYNPDADYLPIDYQARVAEANAILDTIVPDRDKDGYRLLNGERITFSILGSPGEQDCISYLEIQFQKIGIKVNYAAKGTQPESTYLYTSRFDMTLHGVSFSLSNIDIMYNAHFSALGRTSNYGRLVNRELDTLIENMRFTLNLNTKYDLIKAIQPILAEEYYKIPLYTSNVISVARTDRFIGYNIVEGSTVLNTSTLQNLKKSNVSR
;
A
#
# COMPACT_ATOMS: atom_id res chain seq x y z
N MET A 1 34.32 -10.72 61.71
CA MET A 1 33.78 -11.44 60.55
C MET A 1 33.72 -10.46 59.39
N MET A 2 34.65 -10.53 58.54
CA MET A 2 34.84 -9.61 57.41
C MET A 2 34.17 -10.25 56.19
N GLY A 3 33.03 -9.70 55.74
CA GLY A 3 32.31 -10.17 54.57
C GLY A 3 32.97 -9.63 53.31
N ILE A 4 33.47 -10.50 52.46
CA ILE A 4 34.04 -10.20 51.15
C ILE A 4 32.89 -9.92 50.19
N MET A 5 32.76 -8.66 49.77
CA MET A 5 31.87 -8.20 48.73
C MET A 5 32.56 -8.51 47.39
N VAL A 6 32.15 -9.58 46.72
CA VAL A 6 32.60 -9.87 45.36
C VAL A 6 31.89 -8.93 44.39
N LEU A 7 32.57 -7.89 43.95
CA LEU A 7 32.17 -7.09 42.81
C LEU A 7 32.30 -7.95 41.54
N CYS A 8 31.20 -8.35 40.96
CA CYS A 8 31.14 -8.77 39.57
C CYS A 8 31.47 -7.56 38.69
N LEU A 9 32.71 -7.41 38.33
CA LEU A 9 33.13 -6.59 37.19
C LEU A 9 32.69 -7.32 35.90
N THR A 10 31.46 -7.08 35.48
CA THR A 10 31.06 -7.32 34.10
C THR A 10 31.93 -6.41 33.25
N SER A 11 32.73 -7.02 32.42
CA SER A 11 33.66 -6.42 31.47
C SER A 11 33.01 -5.27 30.72
N CYS A 12 33.45 -4.04 31.00
CA CYS A 12 33.33 -2.95 30.05
C CYS A 12 34.13 -3.38 28.83
N GLN A 13 33.46 -3.88 27.80
CA GLN A 13 34.06 -4.08 26.50
C GLN A 13 34.58 -2.72 26.02
N ASN A 14 35.84 -2.71 25.62
CA ASN A 14 36.54 -1.55 25.08
C ASN A 14 35.65 -0.89 24.00
N PRO A 15 35.41 0.44 24.05
CA PRO A 15 34.60 1.14 23.07
C PRO A 15 35.20 1.15 21.64
N GLY A 16 36.28 0.48 21.39
CA GLY A 16 36.96 0.42 20.10
C GLY A 16 36.90 -0.93 19.36
N GLN A 17 36.35 -1.98 19.94
CA GLN A 17 36.06 -3.22 19.17
C GLN A 17 34.64 -3.17 18.68
N ILE A 18 34.47 -2.67 17.44
CA ILE A 18 33.25 -2.87 16.65
C ILE A 18 33.07 -4.38 16.52
N HIS A 19 32.08 -4.94 17.19
CA HIS A 19 31.69 -6.33 16.99
C HIS A 19 31.23 -6.42 15.53
N ARG A 20 32.11 -6.88 14.65
CA ARG A 20 31.81 -7.02 13.22
C ARG A 20 30.70 -8.06 13.09
N PRO A 21 29.53 -7.69 12.55
CA PRO A 21 28.44 -8.63 12.36
C PRO A 21 28.90 -9.80 11.48
N ASN A 22 28.24 -10.95 11.62
CA ASN A 22 28.51 -12.14 10.80
C ASN A 22 28.44 -11.77 9.30
N ALA A 23 29.42 -12.23 8.52
CA ALA A 23 29.54 -11.88 7.10
C ALA A 23 28.35 -12.35 6.24
N ASP A 24 27.58 -13.35 6.70
CA ASP A 24 26.45 -13.94 5.99
C ASP A 24 25.08 -13.40 6.45
N THR A 25 25.09 -12.46 7.38
CA THR A 25 23.88 -11.87 7.96
C THR A 25 23.73 -10.43 7.52
N LEU A 26 22.57 -10.09 6.95
CA LEU A 26 22.13 -8.72 6.69
C LEU A 26 21.46 -8.17 7.95
N TYR A 27 22.05 -7.15 8.55
CA TYR A 27 21.50 -6.49 9.73
C TYR A 27 20.65 -5.30 9.31
N VAL A 28 19.37 -5.35 9.67
CA VAL A 28 18.36 -4.35 9.30
C VAL A 28 17.90 -3.60 10.55
N GLY A 29 18.06 -2.29 10.59
CA GLY A 29 17.47 -1.46 11.64
C GLY A 29 16.01 -1.17 11.33
N SER A 30 15.12 -1.45 12.27
CA SER A 30 13.70 -1.14 12.16
C SER A 30 13.27 -0.23 13.30
N VAL A 31 12.70 0.93 12.98
CA VAL A 31 12.30 1.95 13.97
C VAL A 31 10.82 1.85 14.21
N GLN A 32 10.46 1.32 15.36
CA GLN A 32 9.06 1.17 15.81
C GLN A 32 8.98 0.96 17.33
N ALA A 33 7.79 1.07 17.90
CA ALA A 33 7.61 0.95 19.35
C ALA A 33 7.95 -0.46 19.88
N SER A 34 7.58 -1.51 19.15
CA SER A 34 7.86 -2.91 19.49
C SER A 34 7.74 -3.77 18.24
N PHE A 35 8.41 -4.93 18.23
CA PHE A 35 8.14 -5.93 17.21
C PHE A 35 6.80 -6.62 17.44
N PRO A 36 6.09 -7.01 16.35
CA PRO A 36 4.88 -7.80 16.47
C PRO A 36 5.18 -9.18 17.08
N THR A 37 4.24 -9.71 17.81
CA THR A 37 4.34 -11.04 18.44
C THR A 37 3.79 -12.15 17.55
N ALA A 38 3.16 -11.80 16.43
CA ALA A 38 2.56 -12.71 15.47
C ALA A 38 2.78 -12.19 14.04
N TYR A 39 3.11 -13.10 13.13
CA TYR A 39 3.42 -12.77 11.73
C TYR A 39 2.40 -13.38 10.77
N MET A 40 1.17 -13.57 11.25
CA MET A 40 0.09 -14.10 10.44
C MET A 40 -0.55 -13.00 9.60
N PRO A 41 -0.81 -13.23 8.30
CA PRO A 41 -1.31 -12.21 7.39
C PRO A 41 -2.62 -11.53 7.83
N TRP A 42 -3.49 -12.20 8.60
CA TRP A 42 -4.77 -11.62 9.06
C TRP A 42 -4.71 -10.91 10.41
N LEU A 43 -3.59 -11.01 11.16
CA LEU A 43 -3.54 -10.48 12.53
C LEU A 43 -2.91 -9.11 12.64
N SER A 44 -1.92 -8.79 11.83
CA SER A 44 -1.20 -7.55 11.98
C SER A 44 -0.91 -6.89 10.63
N ARG A 45 -1.25 -5.61 10.54
CA ARG A 45 -0.93 -4.74 9.39
C ARG A 45 0.06 -3.66 9.78
N GLU A 46 0.47 -3.64 11.03
CA GLU A 46 1.26 -2.54 11.59
C GLU A 46 2.76 -2.85 11.58
N GLY A 47 3.55 -1.81 11.42
CA GLY A 47 5.00 -1.89 11.44
C GLY A 47 5.54 -2.88 10.38
N ILE A 48 6.49 -3.70 10.80
CA ILE A 48 7.21 -4.64 9.93
C ILE A 48 6.45 -5.96 9.66
N ALA A 49 5.28 -6.19 10.30
CA ALA A 49 4.58 -7.49 10.20
C ALA A 49 4.23 -7.88 8.75
N PRO A 50 3.73 -6.98 7.88
CA PRO A 50 3.47 -7.31 6.48
C PRO A 50 4.72 -7.71 5.72
N THR A 51 5.85 -7.04 5.96
CA THR A 51 7.14 -7.35 5.33
C THR A 51 7.62 -8.74 5.74
N ILE A 52 7.56 -9.07 7.02
CA ILE A 52 7.92 -10.40 7.53
C ILE A 52 6.98 -11.46 6.96
N ALA A 53 5.66 -11.21 6.96
CA ALA A 53 4.69 -12.16 6.39
C ALA A 53 4.97 -12.44 4.90
N GLY A 54 5.31 -11.42 4.09
CA GLY A 54 5.70 -11.57 2.69
C GLY A 54 7.02 -12.32 2.47
N MET A 55 7.86 -12.49 3.50
CA MET A 55 9.06 -13.33 3.44
C MET A 55 8.80 -14.77 3.87
N LEU A 56 7.76 -14.98 4.69
CA LEU A 56 7.38 -16.30 5.23
C LEU A 56 6.36 -17.04 4.37
N TYR A 57 5.53 -16.32 3.62
CA TYR A 57 4.44 -16.86 2.81
C TYR A 57 4.50 -16.34 1.39
N ASP A 58 4.18 -17.17 0.43
CA ASP A 58 4.01 -16.77 -0.97
C ASP A 58 2.53 -16.54 -1.32
N SER A 59 2.29 -15.73 -2.33
CA SER A 59 1.03 -15.62 -3.05
C SER A 59 1.03 -16.50 -4.30
N LEU A 60 -0.09 -16.57 -5.02
CA LEU A 60 -0.14 -17.33 -6.27
C LEU A 60 0.84 -16.79 -7.31
N PHE A 61 0.90 -15.48 -7.45
CA PHE A 61 1.87 -14.79 -8.32
C PHE A 61 2.51 -13.65 -7.53
N SER A 62 3.71 -13.28 -7.90
CA SER A 62 4.38 -12.10 -7.36
C SER A 62 4.47 -11.00 -8.41
N TYR A 63 4.79 -9.80 -7.96
CA TYR A 63 4.96 -8.63 -8.81
C TYR A 63 6.46 -8.35 -8.92
N ASP A 64 6.95 -8.28 -10.16
CA ASP A 64 8.32 -7.86 -10.44
C ASP A 64 8.36 -6.33 -10.47
N GLU A 65 9.02 -5.75 -9.47
CA GLU A 65 9.08 -4.30 -9.27
C GLU A 65 9.92 -3.59 -10.34
N ASP A 66 10.86 -4.29 -10.99
CA ASP A 66 11.74 -3.72 -12.02
C ASP A 66 11.04 -3.66 -13.38
N THR A 67 10.24 -4.67 -13.71
CA THR A 67 9.57 -4.78 -15.02
C THR A 67 8.11 -4.37 -14.99
N GLY A 68 7.50 -4.29 -13.80
CA GLY A 68 6.06 -4.06 -13.66
C GLY A 68 5.19 -5.27 -14.04
N ASN A 69 5.79 -6.43 -14.23
CA ASN A 69 5.09 -7.64 -14.65
C ASN A 69 4.75 -8.56 -13.47
N PHE A 70 3.71 -9.37 -13.67
CA PHE A 70 3.40 -10.46 -12.76
C PHE A 70 4.22 -11.70 -13.13
N VAL A 71 4.85 -12.29 -12.13
CA VAL A 71 5.72 -13.45 -12.30
C VAL A 71 5.21 -14.63 -11.47
N PRO A 72 5.46 -15.87 -11.92
CA PRO A 72 5.09 -17.07 -11.19
C PRO A 72 5.63 -17.10 -9.76
N SER A 73 4.83 -17.65 -8.83
CA SER A 73 5.21 -17.92 -7.45
C SER A 73 4.71 -19.31 -7.05
N ILE A 74 3.59 -19.46 -6.33
CA ILE A 74 2.94 -20.76 -6.16
C ILE A 74 2.26 -21.18 -7.46
N GLY A 75 1.58 -20.24 -8.14
CA GLY A 75 1.07 -20.43 -9.49
C GLY A 75 2.20 -20.43 -10.51
N GLN A 76 2.16 -21.36 -11.44
CA GLN A 76 3.04 -21.46 -12.58
C GLN A 76 2.48 -20.68 -13.77
N GLU A 77 1.19 -20.87 -14.07
CA GLU A 77 0.47 -20.29 -15.19
C GLU A 77 -0.98 -19.98 -14.81
N TRP A 78 -1.60 -19.07 -15.54
CA TRP A 78 -3.04 -18.79 -15.38
C TRP A 78 -3.64 -18.31 -16.71
N TYR A 79 -4.94 -18.60 -16.90
CA TYR A 79 -5.67 -18.25 -18.11
C TYR A 79 -7.11 -17.89 -17.79
N TYR A 80 -7.67 -16.90 -18.48
CA TYR A 80 -9.12 -16.85 -18.66
C TYR A 80 -9.53 -18.00 -19.58
N VAL A 81 -10.63 -18.68 -19.25
CA VAL A 81 -11.12 -19.81 -20.00
C VAL A 81 -12.55 -19.59 -20.46
N ASP A 82 -12.89 -20.20 -21.58
CA ASP A 82 -14.27 -20.25 -22.07
C ASP A 82 -15.08 -21.35 -21.34
N GLN A 83 -16.33 -21.58 -21.79
CA GLN A 83 -17.22 -22.58 -21.20
C GLN A 83 -16.72 -24.03 -21.32
N ALA A 84 -15.85 -24.30 -22.29
CA ALA A 84 -15.24 -25.62 -22.46
C ALA A 84 -13.98 -25.79 -21.58
N GLY A 85 -13.55 -24.73 -20.87
CA GLY A 85 -12.30 -24.72 -20.11
C GLY A 85 -11.06 -24.43 -20.94
N GLU A 86 -11.23 -24.01 -22.21
CA GLU A 86 -10.14 -23.70 -23.11
C GLU A 86 -9.63 -22.27 -22.87
N PRO A 87 -8.31 -22.06 -22.88
CA PRO A 87 -7.70 -20.74 -22.70
C PRO A 87 -8.14 -19.73 -23.77
N ILE A 88 -8.44 -18.49 -23.34
CA ILE A 88 -8.81 -17.38 -24.22
C ILE A 88 -7.54 -16.59 -24.57
N LEU A 89 -6.81 -17.08 -25.58
CA LEU A 89 -5.53 -16.53 -26.01
C LEU A 89 -5.52 -16.19 -27.48
N THR A 90 -4.71 -15.22 -27.85
CA THR A 90 -4.31 -14.93 -29.23
C THR A 90 -3.30 -15.95 -29.73
N GLU A 91 -2.98 -15.93 -31.04
CA GLU A 91 -2.00 -16.87 -31.65
C GLU A 91 -0.58 -16.72 -31.05
N ASP A 92 -0.24 -15.56 -30.51
CA ASP A 92 1.06 -15.30 -29.84
C ASP A 92 1.09 -15.66 -28.35
N GLY A 93 -0.03 -16.19 -27.80
CA GLY A 93 -0.14 -16.61 -26.42
C GLY A 93 -0.54 -15.51 -25.44
N SER A 94 -0.85 -14.31 -25.92
CA SER A 94 -1.37 -13.21 -25.10
C SER A 94 -2.87 -13.40 -24.83
N ILE A 95 -3.41 -12.69 -23.81
CA ILE A 95 -4.85 -12.72 -23.54
C ILE A 95 -5.61 -12.07 -24.71
N ASP A 96 -6.55 -12.79 -25.30
CA ASP A 96 -7.47 -12.25 -26.31
C ASP A 96 -8.61 -11.50 -25.63
N TYR A 97 -8.40 -10.22 -25.37
CA TYR A 97 -9.38 -9.37 -24.70
C TYR A 97 -10.67 -9.18 -25.51
N ALA A 98 -10.61 -9.23 -26.85
CA ALA A 98 -11.80 -9.10 -27.70
C ALA A 98 -12.69 -10.35 -27.55
N ARG A 99 -12.09 -11.54 -27.65
CA ARG A 99 -12.80 -12.80 -27.41
C ARG A 99 -13.29 -12.92 -25.95
N LEU A 100 -12.48 -12.42 -24.98
CA LEU A 100 -12.87 -12.40 -23.57
C LEU A 100 -14.13 -11.56 -23.35
N GLU A 101 -14.19 -10.37 -23.93
CA GLU A 101 -15.38 -9.51 -23.87
C GLU A 101 -16.57 -10.16 -24.58
N GLU A 102 -16.37 -10.78 -25.76
CA GLU A 102 -17.43 -11.50 -26.46
C GLU A 102 -18.00 -12.64 -25.61
N VAL A 103 -17.14 -13.53 -25.10
CA VAL A 103 -17.55 -14.69 -24.29
C VAL A 103 -18.33 -14.25 -23.04
N TYR A 104 -17.86 -13.19 -22.38
CA TYR A 104 -18.42 -12.77 -21.10
C TYR A 104 -19.37 -11.58 -21.16
N SER A 105 -19.72 -11.06 -22.35
CA SER A 105 -20.76 -10.04 -22.53
C SER A 105 -22.17 -10.59 -22.30
N ASP A 106 -22.37 -11.88 -22.49
CA ASP A 106 -23.66 -12.53 -22.24
C ASP A 106 -24.04 -12.42 -20.74
N PRO A 107 -25.21 -11.85 -20.43
CA PRO A 107 -25.71 -11.72 -19.05
C PRO A 107 -25.92 -13.06 -18.34
N SER A 108 -26.03 -14.19 -19.07
CA SER A 108 -26.10 -15.52 -18.49
C SER A 108 -24.81 -15.94 -17.80
N HIS A 109 -23.67 -15.42 -18.24
CA HIS A 109 -22.38 -15.63 -17.60
C HIS A 109 -22.20 -14.69 -16.41
N LYS A 110 -22.48 -15.16 -15.22
CA LYS A 110 -22.35 -14.36 -13.98
C LYS A 110 -20.91 -14.16 -13.53
N TYR A 111 -20.01 -15.06 -13.94
CA TYR A 111 -18.64 -15.12 -13.47
C TYR A 111 -17.65 -15.22 -14.62
N LEU A 112 -16.44 -14.73 -14.39
CA LEU A 112 -15.27 -15.04 -15.19
C LEU A 112 -14.68 -16.34 -14.66
N ALA A 113 -14.40 -17.29 -15.55
CA ALA A 113 -13.66 -18.49 -15.17
C ALA A 113 -12.16 -18.29 -15.43
N VAL A 114 -11.37 -18.59 -14.41
CA VAL A 114 -9.91 -18.49 -14.47
C VAL A 114 -9.32 -19.82 -14.07
N LYS A 115 -8.54 -20.41 -14.98
CA LYS A 115 -7.72 -21.59 -14.71
C LYS A 115 -6.38 -21.15 -14.16
N VAL A 116 -5.94 -21.74 -13.04
CA VAL A 116 -4.61 -21.54 -12.48
C VAL A 116 -3.94 -22.89 -12.35
N ILE A 117 -2.71 -22.99 -12.78
CA ILE A 117 -1.85 -24.17 -12.62
C ILE A 117 -0.83 -23.83 -11.56
N ILE A 118 -0.74 -24.62 -10.49
CA ILE A 118 0.26 -24.45 -9.44
C ILE A 118 1.42 -25.44 -9.64
N HIS A 119 2.59 -25.11 -9.10
CA HIS A 119 3.72 -26.03 -9.10
C HIS A 119 3.41 -27.26 -8.23
N ASP A 120 3.86 -28.43 -8.68
CA ASP A 120 3.62 -29.74 -8.03
C ASP A 120 4.63 -30.09 -6.92
N ASN A 121 5.70 -29.31 -6.78
CA ASN A 121 6.85 -29.63 -5.92
C ASN A 121 7.05 -28.66 -4.76
N ILE A 122 6.03 -27.88 -4.42
CA ILE A 122 6.12 -26.91 -3.32
C ILE A 122 5.88 -27.61 -1.99
N THR A 123 6.72 -27.31 -1.01
CA THR A 123 6.57 -27.77 0.36
C THR A 123 6.44 -26.61 1.34
N TRP A 124 5.66 -26.82 2.37
CA TRP A 124 5.64 -25.99 3.56
C TRP A 124 6.96 -26.13 4.33
N SER A 125 7.29 -25.18 5.19
CA SER A 125 8.51 -25.22 6.02
C SER A 125 8.54 -26.37 7.05
N ASP A 126 7.41 -27.07 7.26
CA ASP A 126 7.32 -28.30 8.04
C ASP A 126 7.48 -29.58 7.19
N GLY A 127 7.76 -29.43 5.90
CA GLY A 127 8.02 -30.52 4.95
C GLY A 127 6.78 -31.14 4.33
N LYS A 128 5.56 -30.68 4.64
CA LYS A 128 4.34 -31.15 3.99
C LYS A 128 4.15 -30.51 2.61
N PRO A 129 3.54 -31.22 1.65
CA PRO A 129 3.24 -30.65 0.33
C PRO A 129 2.22 -29.52 0.45
N LEU A 130 2.41 -28.46 -0.35
CA LEU A 130 1.40 -27.45 -0.62
C LEU A 130 0.48 -27.97 -1.74
N THR A 131 -0.81 -27.83 -1.56
CA THR A 131 -1.81 -28.37 -2.48
C THR A 131 -2.84 -27.34 -2.88
N VAL A 132 -3.67 -27.65 -3.87
CA VAL A 132 -4.83 -26.83 -4.28
C VAL A 132 -5.78 -26.53 -3.13
N GLU A 133 -5.86 -27.43 -2.15
CA GLU A 133 -6.69 -27.25 -0.96
C GLU A 133 -6.22 -26.10 -0.06
N ASP A 134 -4.90 -25.87 0.01
CA ASP A 134 -4.33 -24.72 0.72
C ASP A 134 -4.71 -23.40 0.03
N VAL A 135 -4.74 -23.40 -1.30
CA VAL A 135 -5.15 -22.23 -2.09
C VAL A 135 -6.63 -21.93 -1.88
N TYR A 136 -7.49 -22.91 -2.01
CA TYR A 136 -8.94 -22.74 -1.75
C TYR A 136 -9.20 -22.24 -0.33
N TYR A 137 -8.57 -22.86 0.66
CA TYR A 137 -8.68 -22.44 2.05
C TYR A 137 -8.28 -20.97 2.24
N SER A 138 -7.17 -20.56 1.63
CA SER A 138 -6.65 -19.20 1.76
C SER A 138 -7.58 -18.16 1.13
N LEU A 139 -8.15 -18.47 -0.04
CA LEU A 139 -9.12 -17.62 -0.71
C LEU A 139 -10.42 -17.50 0.09
N ASP A 140 -10.86 -18.59 0.73
CA ASP A 140 -12.01 -18.59 1.63
C ASP A 140 -11.81 -17.65 2.82
N ILE A 141 -10.64 -17.74 3.44
CA ILE A 141 -10.28 -16.86 4.56
C ILE A 141 -10.19 -15.40 4.07
N ALA A 142 -9.59 -15.15 2.90
CA ALA A 142 -9.41 -13.82 2.35
C ALA A 142 -10.74 -13.13 2.00
N THR A 143 -11.74 -13.89 1.56
CA THR A 143 -13.07 -13.36 1.22
C THR A 143 -14.00 -13.22 2.42
N ASN A 144 -13.62 -13.73 3.58
CA ASN A 144 -14.41 -13.62 4.79
C ASN A 144 -14.28 -12.23 5.42
N ASN A 145 -15.38 -11.51 5.54
CA ASN A 145 -15.39 -10.18 6.14
C ASN A 145 -15.03 -10.14 7.64
N LEU A 146 -15.09 -11.27 8.31
CA LEU A 146 -14.80 -11.41 9.74
C LEU A 146 -13.30 -11.60 9.99
N LEU A 147 -12.58 -12.11 9.00
CA LEU A 147 -11.13 -12.29 8.98
C LEU A 147 -10.46 -11.20 8.11
N SER A 148 -11.02 -10.03 8.15
CA SER A 148 -10.79 -8.92 7.21
C SER A 148 -9.36 -8.43 7.06
N ASN A 149 -8.46 -8.84 7.93
CA ASN A 149 -7.08 -8.39 7.91
C ASN A 149 -6.18 -9.26 7.04
N HIS A 150 -6.66 -10.39 6.55
CA HIS A 150 -5.84 -11.35 5.83
C HIS A 150 -5.39 -10.83 4.46
N ALA A 151 -6.30 -10.34 3.66
CA ALA A 151 -5.98 -9.86 2.34
C ALA A 151 -5.98 -8.32 2.32
N GLY A 152 -4.81 -7.73 2.42
CA GLY A 152 -4.64 -6.28 2.36
C GLY A 152 -5.36 -5.66 1.16
N ALA A 153 -5.23 -6.26 -0.01
CA ALA A 153 -5.80 -5.74 -1.25
C ALA A 153 -7.31 -5.93 -1.40
N LEU A 154 -7.90 -6.96 -0.80
CA LEU A 154 -9.35 -7.18 -0.81
C LEU A 154 -10.05 -6.37 0.29
N ALA A 155 -9.28 -5.75 1.17
CA ALA A 155 -9.82 -5.05 2.33
C ALA A 155 -10.50 -3.72 1.98
N TRP A 156 -10.20 -3.14 0.84
CA TRP A 156 -10.64 -1.78 0.50
C TRP A 156 -11.98 -1.74 -0.25
N THR A 157 -12.47 -2.87 -0.73
CA THR A 157 -13.79 -2.96 -1.33
C THR A 157 -14.67 -3.85 -0.48
N SER A 158 -15.50 -3.23 0.37
CA SER A 158 -16.42 -3.96 1.25
C SER A 158 -17.41 -4.84 0.48
N ASP A 159 -17.67 -4.53 -0.77
CA ASP A 159 -18.53 -5.24 -1.69
C ASP A 159 -17.87 -6.48 -2.33
N LEU A 160 -16.54 -6.62 -2.29
CA LEU A 160 -15.87 -7.84 -2.72
C LEU A 160 -15.97 -8.99 -1.73
N ARG A 161 -16.39 -8.73 -0.49
CA ARG A 161 -16.36 -9.70 0.60
C ARG A 161 -17.71 -10.36 0.82
N HIS A 162 -17.66 -11.64 1.17
CA HIS A 162 -18.79 -12.32 1.76
C HIS A 162 -19.11 -11.74 3.13
N LYS A 163 -20.39 -11.61 3.45
CA LYS A 163 -20.86 -11.26 4.79
C LYS A 163 -21.45 -12.48 5.48
N TYR A 164 -20.92 -12.77 6.64
CA TYR A 164 -21.44 -13.81 7.53
C TYR A 164 -22.09 -13.16 8.75
N THR A 165 -23.23 -13.72 9.18
CA THR A 165 -23.90 -13.34 10.42
C THR A 165 -24.16 -14.63 11.21
N ASN A 166 -23.59 -14.71 12.41
CA ASN A 166 -23.65 -15.92 13.24
C ASN A 166 -23.21 -17.21 12.51
N GLY A 167 -22.13 -17.11 11.70
CA GLY A 167 -21.59 -18.22 10.93
C GLY A 167 -22.39 -18.62 9.68
N VAL A 168 -23.46 -17.87 9.34
CA VAL A 168 -24.27 -18.10 8.14
C VAL A 168 -23.94 -17.05 7.10
N LEU A 169 -23.68 -17.46 5.86
CA LEU A 169 -23.47 -16.55 4.72
C LEU A 169 -24.77 -15.78 4.44
N THR A 170 -24.78 -14.48 4.73
CA THR A 170 -25.96 -13.61 4.55
C THR A 170 -25.90 -12.76 3.28
N GLN A 171 -24.70 -12.53 2.76
CA GLN A 171 -24.51 -11.80 1.51
C GLN A 171 -23.24 -12.34 0.81
N ARG A 172 -23.38 -12.71 -0.47
CA ARG A 172 -22.21 -13.02 -1.33
C ARG A 172 -21.54 -11.73 -1.75
N GLY A 173 -20.21 -11.69 -1.66
CA GLY A 173 -19.41 -10.60 -2.23
C GLY A 173 -19.34 -10.69 -3.74
N LEU A 174 -18.70 -9.69 -4.35
CA LEU A 174 -18.48 -9.67 -5.79
C LEU A 174 -17.45 -10.73 -6.25
N PHE A 175 -16.55 -11.14 -5.36
CA PHE A 175 -15.67 -12.25 -5.59
C PHE A 175 -16.28 -13.52 -5.01
N THR A 176 -16.41 -14.52 -5.84
CA THR A 176 -16.77 -15.88 -5.41
C THR A 176 -15.90 -16.85 -6.18
N TYR A 177 -15.44 -17.87 -5.51
CA TYR A 177 -14.95 -19.09 -6.14
C TYR A 177 -15.82 -20.23 -5.65
N GLU A 178 -16.02 -21.22 -6.49
CA GLU A 178 -16.72 -22.42 -6.12
C GLU A 178 -15.70 -23.55 -6.08
N HIS A 179 -15.70 -24.28 -4.98
CA HIS A 179 -14.91 -25.48 -4.82
C HIS A 179 -15.26 -26.47 -5.94
N GLY A 180 -14.34 -26.62 -6.83
CA GLY A 180 -14.40 -27.60 -7.89
C GLY A 180 -15.16 -27.13 -9.11
N ALA A 181 -14.48 -27.11 -10.20
CA ALA A 181 -15.01 -27.09 -11.55
C ALA A 181 -16.14 -28.10 -11.77
N ARG A 182 -16.24 -29.09 -10.88
CA ARG A 182 -17.27 -30.13 -10.89
C ARG A 182 -18.70 -29.59 -10.83
N GLU A 183 -18.93 -28.48 -10.17
CA GLU A 183 -20.27 -27.88 -10.08
C GLU A 183 -20.64 -27.06 -11.32
N GLN A 184 -19.64 -26.65 -12.15
CA GLN A 184 -19.85 -25.87 -13.37
C GLN A 184 -19.43 -26.56 -14.67
N GLY A 185 -19.08 -27.84 -14.62
CA GLY A 185 -18.87 -28.64 -15.82
C GLY A 185 -17.45 -28.70 -16.38
N TYR A 186 -16.45 -28.10 -15.72
CA TYR A 186 -15.06 -28.30 -16.10
C TYR A 186 -14.56 -29.65 -15.57
N GLU A 187 -14.02 -30.47 -16.46
CA GLU A 187 -13.37 -31.72 -16.09
C GLU A 187 -11.89 -31.47 -15.80
N ILE A 188 -11.42 -31.86 -14.63
CA ILE A 188 -10.01 -31.89 -14.27
C ILE A 188 -9.56 -33.34 -14.43
N ALA A 189 -8.52 -33.57 -15.23
CA ALA A 189 -7.91 -34.88 -15.37
C ALA A 189 -7.36 -35.38 -14.00
N GLU A 190 -7.35 -36.70 -13.79
CA GLU A 190 -6.93 -37.27 -12.49
C GLU A 190 -5.47 -36.89 -12.17
N GLU A 191 -4.61 -36.78 -13.18
CA GLU A 191 -3.22 -36.30 -13.06
C GLU A 191 -3.09 -34.83 -12.63
N ASP A 192 -4.10 -34.00 -12.96
CA ASP A 192 -4.09 -32.55 -12.72
C ASP A 192 -4.82 -32.12 -11.44
N LYS A 193 -5.46 -33.06 -10.75
CA LYS A 193 -6.34 -32.75 -9.60
C LYS A 193 -5.68 -32.02 -8.45
N ASP A 194 -4.36 -32.19 -8.29
CA ASP A 194 -3.58 -31.60 -7.22
C ASP A 194 -2.86 -30.29 -7.64
N THR A 195 -2.92 -29.94 -8.93
CA THR A 195 -2.19 -28.78 -9.50
C THR A 195 -3.06 -27.80 -10.27
N VAL A 196 -4.26 -28.18 -10.69
CA VAL A 196 -5.17 -27.33 -11.47
C VAL A 196 -6.33 -26.84 -10.64
N ILE A 197 -6.56 -25.53 -10.68
CA ILE A 197 -7.64 -24.83 -9.98
C ILE A 197 -8.46 -24.05 -11.01
N TYR A 198 -9.78 -24.11 -10.90
CA TYR A 198 -10.68 -23.18 -11.59
C TYR A 198 -11.31 -22.23 -10.57
N LEU A 199 -11.15 -20.93 -10.81
CA LEU A 199 -11.71 -19.88 -9.99
C LEU A 199 -12.82 -19.17 -10.76
N HIS A 200 -13.96 -18.98 -10.13
CA HIS A 200 -15.05 -18.17 -10.66
C HIS A 200 -15.01 -16.80 -10.02
N VAL A 201 -14.58 -15.82 -10.79
CA VAL A 201 -14.45 -14.43 -10.36
C VAL A 201 -15.64 -13.65 -10.87
N ASN A 202 -16.31 -12.92 -10.00
CA ASN A 202 -17.39 -12.04 -10.44
C ASN A 202 -16.86 -11.02 -11.46
N LYS A 203 -17.58 -10.84 -12.58
CA LYS A 203 -17.24 -9.96 -13.72
C LYS A 203 -16.86 -8.52 -13.33
N VAL A 204 -17.24 -8.10 -12.15
CA VAL A 204 -16.96 -6.76 -11.62
C VAL A 204 -15.47 -6.50 -11.39
N LEU A 205 -14.66 -7.55 -11.31
CA LEU A 205 -13.21 -7.39 -11.17
C LEU A 205 -12.57 -7.28 -12.55
N GLY A 206 -12.30 -6.07 -12.98
CA GLY A 206 -11.58 -5.82 -14.22
C GLY A 206 -10.14 -6.37 -14.25
N SER A 207 -9.66 -6.98 -13.16
CA SER A 207 -8.39 -7.70 -13.09
C SER A 207 -8.40 -8.68 -11.91
N VAL A 208 -8.00 -9.91 -12.16
CA VAL A 208 -7.78 -10.92 -11.12
C VAL A 208 -6.39 -10.82 -10.47
N MET A 209 -5.49 -10.08 -11.07
CA MET A 209 -4.08 -10.03 -10.64
C MET A 209 -3.88 -9.47 -9.24
N PRO A 210 -4.59 -8.41 -8.78
CA PRO A 210 -4.48 -7.96 -7.39
C PRO A 210 -4.84 -9.05 -6.37
N LEU A 211 -5.77 -9.93 -6.74
CA LEU A 211 -6.14 -11.07 -5.92
C LEU A 211 -4.99 -12.07 -5.82
N PHE A 212 -4.37 -12.40 -6.95
CA PHE A 212 -3.32 -13.39 -7.04
C PHE A 212 -2.03 -12.95 -6.35
N THR A 213 -1.75 -11.67 -6.30
CA THR A 213 -0.53 -11.11 -5.70
C THR A 213 -0.69 -10.68 -4.24
N SER A 214 -1.94 -10.48 -3.77
CA SER A 214 -2.18 -9.93 -2.43
C SER A 214 -2.63 -10.95 -1.41
N VAL A 215 -3.13 -12.12 -1.87
CA VAL A 215 -3.55 -13.20 -0.97
C VAL A 215 -2.36 -14.12 -0.73
N LEU A 216 -1.79 -14.06 0.47
CA LEU A 216 -0.77 -15.00 0.91
C LEU A 216 -1.42 -16.36 1.19
N ILE A 217 -0.84 -17.42 0.62
CA ILE A 217 -1.37 -18.77 0.78
C ILE A 217 -0.96 -19.34 2.14
N LEU A 218 -1.91 -20.00 2.80
CA LEU A 218 -1.82 -20.45 4.18
C LEU A 218 -1.86 -21.98 4.25
N PRO A 219 -1.10 -22.60 5.16
CA PRO A 219 -1.16 -24.05 5.38
C PRO A 219 -2.50 -24.44 6.02
N LYS A 220 -3.42 -25.00 5.22
CA LYS A 220 -4.73 -25.47 5.66
C LYS A 220 -4.63 -26.41 6.85
N HIS A 221 -3.69 -27.36 6.81
CA HIS A 221 -3.49 -28.34 7.87
C HIS A 221 -3.09 -27.75 9.24
N ILE A 222 -2.54 -26.53 9.24
CA ILE A 222 -2.21 -25.79 10.47
C ILE A 222 -3.41 -24.99 10.96
N TRP A 223 -4.14 -24.32 10.04
CA TRP A 223 -5.09 -23.28 10.43
C TRP A 223 -6.55 -23.73 10.40
N GLU A 224 -6.97 -24.67 9.54
CA GLU A 224 -8.35 -25.14 9.48
C GLU A 224 -8.90 -25.63 10.83
N PRO A 225 -8.11 -26.31 11.71
CA PRO A 225 -8.60 -26.71 13.01
C PRO A 225 -9.00 -25.56 13.94
N VAL A 226 -8.51 -24.35 13.70
CA VAL A 226 -8.74 -23.16 14.55
C VAL A 226 -9.45 -22.02 13.85
N VAL A 227 -9.37 -21.95 12.52
CA VAL A 227 -9.94 -20.87 11.69
C VAL A 227 -10.69 -21.45 10.52
N THR A 228 -12.00 -21.30 10.51
CA THR A 228 -12.84 -21.57 9.35
C THR A 228 -13.63 -20.30 8.98
N PRO A 229 -14.21 -20.21 7.77
CA PRO A 229 -15.12 -19.11 7.43
C PRO A 229 -16.26 -18.92 8.43
N GLN A 230 -16.66 -19.98 9.11
CA GLN A 230 -17.74 -20.01 10.09
C GLN A 230 -17.23 -19.81 11.53
N ASN A 231 -16.00 -20.21 11.83
CA ASN A 231 -15.36 -20.08 13.15
C ASN A 231 -14.55 -18.79 13.22
N GLN A 232 -15.06 -17.85 13.99
CA GLN A 232 -14.43 -16.56 14.16
C GLN A 232 -13.39 -16.60 15.29
N LEU A 233 -12.15 -16.26 14.99
CA LEU A 233 -11.15 -15.89 16.01
C LEU A 233 -11.48 -14.60 16.77
N ASN A 234 -12.66 -14.02 16.56
CA ASN A 234 -12.92 -12.61 16.81
C ASN A 234 -13.24 -12.20 18.23
N SER A 235 -13.43 -13.09 19.16
CA SER A 235 -13.88 -12.66 20.50
C SER A 235 -13.40 -13.49 21.67
N ALA A 236 -12.82 -14.63 21.46
CA ALA A 236 -12.20 -15.40 22.53
C ALA A 236 -10.70 -15.10 22.58
N ALA A 237 -10.17 -14.93 23.77
CA ALA A 237 -8.72 -14.91 23.96
C ALA A 237 -8.11 -16.13 23.25
N PRO A 238 -7.05 -15.99 22.45
CA PRO A 238 -6.46 -17.09 21.72
C PRO A 238 -6.04 -18.19 22.71
N THR A 239 -6.32 -19.44 22.38
CA THR A 239 -5.85 -20.57 23.17
C THR A 239 -4.33 -20.67 23.16
N GLU A 240 -3.72 -21.38 24.12
CA GLU A 240 -2.27 -21.62 24.10
C GLU A 240 -1.80 -22.27 22.81
N GLU A 241 -2.59 -23.19 22.25
CA GLU A 241 -2.32 -23.83 20.96
C GLU A 241 -2.34 -22.81 19.80
N THR A 242 -3.31 -21.90 19.79
CA THR A 242 -3.38 -20.82 18.80
C THR A 242 -2.18 -19.89 18.93
N LEU A 243 -1.82 -19.50 20.17
CA LEU A 243 -0.64 -18.67 20.43
C LEU A 243 0.65 -19.35 20.00
N TYR A 244 0.76 -20.67 20.18
CA TYR A 244 1.89 -21.44 19.69
C TYR A 244 2.00 -21.35 18.17
N ARG A 245 0.91 -21.54 17.42
CA ARG A 245 0.87 -21.44 15.95
C ARG A 245 1.22 -20.04 15.46
N TYR A 246 0.87 -19.00 16.20
CA TYR A 246 1.25 -17.63 15.87
C TYR A 246 2.74 -17.36 16.05
N ARG A 247 3.36 -17.98 17.03
CA ARG A 247 4.80 -17.84 17.33
C ARG A 247 5.69 -18.64 16.39
N TYR A 248 5.17 -19.74 15.86
CA TYR A 248 5.91 -20.70 15.04
C TYR A 248 5.23 -20.83 13.67
N PRO A 249 5.32 -19.78 12.83
CA PRO A 249 4.65 -19.79 11.55
C PRO A 249 5.23 -20.84 10.62
N VAL A 250 4.36 -21.67 10.04
CA VAL A 250 4.68 -22.59 8.95
C VAL A 250 4.32 -21.87 7.66
N GLY A 251 5.30 -21.63 6.80
CA GLY A 251 5.13 -20.84 5.58
C GLY A 251 5.68 -21.55 4.35
N SER A 252 5.29 -21.06 3.17
CA SER A 252 5.78 -21.49 1.85
C SER A 252 7.00 -20.67 1.38
N GLY A 253 7.18 -19.47 1.95
CA GLY A 253 8.14 -18.48 1.50
C GLY A 253 9.61 -18.88 1.63
N GLN A 254 10.47 -18.03 1.10
CA GLN A 254 11.91 -18.32 1.03
C GLN A 254 12.62 -18.29 2.39
N PHE A 255 12.03 -17.63 3.38
CA PHE A 255 12.61 -17.56 4.72
C PHE A 255 11.72 -18.26 5.73
N VAL A 256 12.34 -18.73 6.80
CA VAL A 256 11.68 -19.20 8.01
C VAL A 256 12.10 -18.35 9.20
N LEU A 257 11.20 -18.18 10.15
CA LEU A 257 11.49 -17.50 11.40
C LEU A 257 12.37 -18.39 12.28
N ASP A 258 13.54 -17.90 12.67
CA ASP A 258 14.34 -18.52 13.72
C ASP A 258 13.74 -18.14 15.07
N THR A 259 13.01 -19.07 15.66
CA THR A 259 12.26 -18.84 16.89
C THR A 259 13.11 -18.87 18.15
N GLU A 260 14.33 -19.42 18.06
CA GLU A 260 15.28 -19.45 19.19
C GLU A 260 16.01 -18.11 19.32
N GLU A 261 16.39 -17.50 18.17
CA GLU A 261 17.09 -16.22 18.16
C GLU A 261 16.14 -15.01 18.09
N SER A 262 14.88 -15.20 17.71
CA SER A 262 13.89 -14.11 17.61
C SER A 262 13.25 -13.79 18.95
N GLY A 263 12.97 -12.50 19.19
CA GLY A 263 12.37 -12.02 20.42
C GLY A 263 11.91 -10.57 20.33
N SER A 264 11.72 -9.93 21.47
CA SER A 264 11.17 -8.55 21.51
C SER A 264 12.13 -7.48 20.94
N GLN A 265 13.43 -7.77 20.83
CA GLN A 265 14.44 -6.81 20.37
C GLN A 265 14.98 -7.13 18.98
N GLN A 266 14.76 -8.33 18.49
CA GLN A 266 15.24 -8.76 17.17
C GLN A 266 14.33 -9.81 16.56
N ILE A 267 14.29 -9.84 15.21
CA ILE A 267 13.65 -10.88 14.41
C ILE A 267 14.75 -11.48 13.53
N VAL A 268 14.87 -12.78 13.53
CA VAL A 268 15.87 -13.50 12.71
C VAL A 268 15.15 -14.39 11.72
N LEU A 269 15.44 -14.19 10.45
CA LEU A 269 14.91 -14.96 9.33
C LEU A 269 16.07 -15.73 8.69
N ARG A 270 15.88 -17.03 8.47
CA ARG A 270 16.84 -17.90 7.79
C ARG A 270 16.30 -18.36 6.46
N ARG A 271 17.13 -18.27 5.42
CA ARG A 271 16.78 -18.73 4.09
C ARG A 271 16.60 -20.25 4.08
N ARG A 272 15.52 -20.69 3.45
CA ARG A 272 15.26 -22.11 3.17
C ARG A 272 16.18 -22.61 2.06
N THR A 273 16.63 -23.83 2.17
CA THR A 273 17.44 -24.52 1.14
C THR A 273 16.60 -25.29 0.14
N ASP A 274 15.33 -25.56 0.49
CA ASP A 274 14.34 -26.33 -0.26
C ASP A 274 13.27 -25.42 -0.90
N TYR A 275 13.54 -24.12 -1.03
CA TYR A 275 12.61 -23.19 -1.66
C TYR A 275 12.46 -23.48 -3.16
N HIS A 276 11.23 -23.55 -3.64
CA HIS A 276 10.88 -24.00 -4.99
C HIS A 276 11.35 -23.07 -6.12
N ARG A 277 11.57 -21.77 -5.83
CA ARG A 277 12.02 -20.80 -6.84
C ARG A 277 13.52 -20.62 -6.80
N THR A 278 14.13 -20.65 -7.99
CA THR A 278 15.56 -20.40 -8.19
C THR A 278 15.75 -19.38 -9.31
N LYS A 279 16.95 -18.85 -9.44
CA LYS A 279 17.36 -18.10 -10.63
C LYS A 279 17.51 -19.05 -11.81
N GLU A 280 17.62 -18.50 -13.02
CA GLU A 280 17.80 -19.28 -14.25
C GLU A 280 19.03 -20.21 -14.21
N ASP A 281 20.08 -19.83 -13.49
CA ASP A 281 21.30 -20.61 -13.29
C ASP A 281 21.19 -21.67 -12.18
N GLY A 282 20.00 -21.83 -11.58
CA GLY A 282 19.74 -22.76 -10.49
C GLY A 282 20.22 -22.28 -9.12
N SER A 283 20.80 -21.10 -9.02
CA SER A 283 21.20 -20.52 -7.74
C SER A 283 19.95 -20.04 -6.94
N PRO A 284 20.09 -19.91 -5.61
CA PRO A 284 18.99 -19.39 -4.78
C PRO A 284 18.49 -18.02 -5.27
N LEU A 285 17.17 -17.83 -5.25
CA LEU A 285 16.55 -16.57 -5.65
C LEU A 285 17.13 -15.38 -4.87
N TYR A 286 17.30 -15.52 -3.56
CA TYR A 286 17.98 -14.55 -2.69
C TYR A 286 19.32 -15.08 -2.21
N ASN A 287 20.35 -14.27 -2.30
CA ASN A 287 21.70 -14.68 -1.96
C ASN A 287 22.01 -14.64 -0.44
N ILE A 288 21.22 -13.86 0.33
CA ILE A 288 21.42 -13.70 1.76
C ILE A 288 20.92 -14.92 2.53
N GLU A 289 21.74 -15.45 3.44
CA GLU A 289 21.37 -16.61 4.25
C GLU A 289 20.55 -16.25 5.48
N THR A 290 20.86 -15.09 6.08
CA THR A 290 20.19 -14.63 7.30
C THR A 290 19.87 -13.16 7.20
N ILE A 291 18.65 -12.78 7.54
CA ILE A 291 18.25 -11.39 7.73
C ILE A 291 17.92 -11.22 9.22
N LYS A 292 18.57 -10.25 9.85
CA LYS A 292 18.36 -9.93 11.26
C LYS A 292 17.87 -8.52 11.43
N TYR A 293 16.59 -8.38 11.76
CA TYR A 293 16.00 -7.10 12.13
C TYR A 293 16.33 -6.78 13.58
N VAL A 294 16.77 -5.56 13.83
CA VAL A 294 17.08 -5.01 15.16
C VAL A 294 16.15 -3.86 15.46
N LEU A 295 15.50 -3.90 16.61
CA LEU A 295 14.55 -2.88 17.05
C LEU A 295 15.28 -1.62 17.53
N TYR A 296 14.83 -0.48 17.02
CA TYR A 296 15.17 0.84 17.50
C TYR A 296 13.87 1.60 17.80
N GLN A 297 13.83 2.35 18.90
CA GLN A 297 12.68 3.19 19.23
C GLN A 297 12.79 4.60 18.66
N GLU A 298 14.03 5.03 18.36
CA GLU A 298 14.33 6.38 17.89
C GLU A 298 15.16 6.35 16.61
N ILE A 299 14.73 7.12 15.61
CA ILE A 299 15.38 7.17 14.30
C ILE A 299 16.85 7.63 14.39
N ASN A 300 17.16 8.59 15.27
CA ASN A 300 18.52 9.09 15.45
C ASN A 300 19.48 8.00 15.95
N VAL A 301 19.01 7.10 16.81
CA VAL A 301 19.81 5.98 17.33
C VAL A 301 20.06 4.96 16.23
N ALA A 302 19.05 4.67 15.40
CA ALA A 302 19.18 3.77 14.27
C ALA A 302 20.14 4.34 13.19
N ILE A 303 20.06 5.63 12.88
CA ILE A 303 20.99 6.33 11.98
C ILE A 303 22.43 6.23 12.52
N TYR A 304 22.63 6.50 13.82
CA TYR A 304 23.93 6.35 14.42
C TYR A 304 24.48 4.92 14.33
N ALA A 305 23.63 3.91 14.55
CA ALA A 305 23.98 2.50 14.40
C ALA A 305 24.38 2.16 12.96
N LEU A 306 23.69 2.70 11.96
CA LEU A 306 24.06 2.58 10.55
C LEU A 306 25.45 3.19 10.26
N LEU A 307 25.66 4.44 10.68
CA LEU A 307 26.94 5.15 10.48
C LEU A 307 28.11 4.43 11.17
N LYS A 308 27.88 3.76 12.28
CA LYS A 308 28.88 2.95 12.99
C LYS A 308 29.04 1.53 12.47
N GLY A 309 28.23 1.11 11.50
CA GLY A 309 28.30 -0.24 10.92
C GLY A 309 27.75 -1.33 11.84
N HIS A 310 26.87 -0.99 12.78
CA HIS A 310 26.16 -1.97 13.61
C HIS A 310 24.98 -2.59 12.85
N ILE A 311 24.42 -1.88 11.89
CA ILE A 311 23.41 -2.35 10.94
C ILE A 311 23.85 -1.99 9.53
N ASP A 312 23.33 -2.71 8.54
CA ASP A 312 23.67 -2.55 7.13
C ASP A 312 22.64 -1.69 6.39
N VAL A 313 21.36 -1.74 6.81
CA VAL A 313 20.22 -1.10 6.15
C VAL A 313 19.29 -0.52 7.19
N LEU A 314 18.64 0.59 6.87
CA LEU A 314 17.44 1.07 7.55
C LEU A 314 16.21 0.68 6.76
N ASP A 315 15.27 -0.02 7.40
CA ASP A 315 13.99 -0.41 6.81
C ASP A 315 13.00 0.77 6.68
N ASN A 316 13.27 1.84 7.41
CA ASN A 316 12.42 3.03 7.43
C ASN A 316 12.91 4.09 6.43
N SER A 317 11.96 4.79 5.80
CA SER A 317 12.27 6.06 5.15
C SER A 317 12.70 7.09 6.19
N VAL A 318 13.69 7.91 5.83
CA VAL A 318 14.23 8.95 6.71
C VAL A 318 13.89 10.34 6.17
N SER A 319 13.88 11.34 7.06
CA SER A 319 13.68 12.73 6.65
C SER A 319 14.83 13.23 5.77
N SER A 320 14.49 14.08 4.80
CA SER A 320 15.45 14.79 3.94
C SER A 320 16.49 15.61 4.72
N ASN A 321 16.22 15.95 5.98
CA ASN A 321 17.16 16.64 6.87
C ASN A 321 18.47 15.86 7.08
N TYR A 322 18.45 14.53 6.88
CA TYR A 322 19.65 13.68 7.05
C TYR A 322 20.48 13.53 5.77
N LEU A 323 20.00 13.96 4.60
CA LEU A 323 20.71 13.79 3.33
C LEU A 323 22.14 14.33 3.37
N GLN A 324 22.33 15.57 3.85
CA GLN A 324 23.66 16.17 3.97
C GLN A 324 24.60 15.42 4.91
N LEU A 325 24.07 14.68 5.89
CA LEU A 325 24.84 13.83 6.77
C LEU A 325 25.33 12.59 6.03
N PHE A 326 24.43 11.95 5.29
CA PHE A 326 24.74 10.73 4.55
C PHE A 326 25.68 10.97 3.37
N GLU A 327 25.52 12.08 2.65
CA GLU A 327 26.37 12.43 1.50
C GLU A 327 27.86 12.63 1.87
N LYS A 328 28.18 12.83 3.14
CA LYS A 328 29.55 12.91 3.64
C LYS A 328 30.22 11.55 3.85
N GLU A 329 29.44 10.51 3.89
CA GLU A 329 29.91 9.15 4.13
C GLU A 329 30.15 8.44 2.79
N LYS A 330 31.32 7.80 2.66
CA LYS A 330 31.76 7.18 1.38
C LYS A 330 31.16 5.78 1.16
N ASP A 331 30.82 5.10 2.25
CA ASP A 331 30.39 3.70 2.23
C ASP A 331 28.88 3.58 2.36
N LEU A 332 28.11 4.56 1.87
CA LEU A 332 26.65 4.55 1.87
C LEU A 332 26.08 4.56 0.44
N PHE A 333 25.05 3.76 0.25
CA PHE A 333 24.12 3.85 -0.86
C PHE A 333 22.88 4.63 -0.36
N ILE A 334 22.52 5.69 -1.07
CA ILE A 334 21.40 6.56 -0.72
C ILE A 334 20.37 6.45 -1.84
N SER A 335 19.17 5.99 -1.52
CA SER A 335 18.00 6.10 -2.39
C SER A 335 17.24 7.37 -2.02
N ASN A 336 16.93 8.18 -3.03
CA ASN A 336 16.09 9.37 -2.89
C ASN A 336 15.17 9.42 -4.13
N ALA A 337 14.17 8.54 -4.14
CA ALA A 337 13.29 8.33 -5.28
C ALA A 337 11.85 8.74 -4.93
N PRO A 338 11.04 9.16 -5.93
CA PRO A 338 9.64 9.49 -5.69
C PRO A 338 8.89 8.37 -4.99
N GLY A 339 8.01 8.74 -4.06
CA GLY A 339 7.09 7.81 -3.43
C GLY A 339 5.86 7.53 -4.31
N THR A 340 4.99 6.65 -3.82
CA THR A 340 3.73 6.33 -4.51
C THR A 340 2.54 7.13 -3.99
N TYR A 341 2.73 7.90 -2.93
CA TYR A 341 1.67 8.60 -2.21
C TYR A 341 1.61 10.07 -2.62
N ILE A 342 0.50 10.46 -3.23
CA ILE A 342 0.20 11.84 -3.57
C ILE A 342 -0.47 12.50 -2.37
N GLN A 343 0.20 13.44 -1.72
CA GLN A 343 -0.39 14.24 -0.66
C GLN A 343 -1.38 15.24 -1.25
N THR A 344 -2.58 15.30 -0.70
CA THR A 344 -3.64 16.22 -1.15
C THR A 344 -4.25 16.99 0.00
N LEU A 345 -4.77 18.17 -0.30
CA LEU A 345 -5.72 18.89 0.53
C LEU A 345 -7.13 18.51 0.08
N VAL A 346 -7.84 17.74 0.90
CA VAL A 346 -9.20 17.33 0.64
C VAL A 346 -10.18 18.36 1.20
N LEU A 347 -11.06 18.87 0.36
CA LEU A 347 -12.13 19.78 0.73
C LEU A 347 -13.43 19.00 0.92
N ASN A 348 -14.15 19.25 1.99
CA ASN A 348 -15.46 18.66 2.22
C ASN A 348 -16.52 19.46 1.46
N VAL A 349 -16.84 19.01 0.24
CA VAL A 349 -17.69 19.77 -0.70
C VAL A 349 -19.19 19.54 -0.50
N ASN A 350 -19.57 18.58 0.35
CA ASN A 350 -20.94 18.25 0.66
C ASN A 350 -21.09 17.89 2.15
N PRO A 351 -20.95 18.88 3.06
CA PRO A 351 -21.00 18.63 4.49
C PRO A 351 -22.37 18.07 4.93
N VAL A 352 -22.37 17.29 6.01
CA VAL A 352 -23.64 16.78 6.58
C VAL A 352 -24.47 17.94 7.10
N SER A 353 -25.71 18.01 6.70
CA SER A 353 -26.64 19.12 6.90
C SER A 353 -27.08 19.44 8.36
N SER A 354 -26.46 18.82 9.37
CA SER A 354 -26.84 19.03 10.77
C SER A 354 -26.38 20.37 11.37
N GLU A 355 -25.45 21.06 10.71
CA GLU A 355 -24.95 22.36 11.14
C GLU A 355 -24.93 23.31 9.93
N GLN A 356 -25.85 24.24 9.88
CA GLN A 356 -25.80 25.32 8.89
C GLN A 356 -24.59 26.21 9.18
N ASN A 357 -23.60 26.16 8.29
CA ASN A 357 -22.40 27.00 8.36
C ASN A 357 -22.15 27.63 6.98
N PRO A 358 -22.60 28.89 6.77
CA PRO A 358 -22.46 29.56 5.47
C PRO A 358 -21.00 29.64 4.96
N ILE A 359 -20.01 29.71 5.86
CA ILE A 359 -18.60 29.71 5.47
C ILE A 359 -18.21 28.35 4.90
N ARG A 360 -18.62 27.25 5.54
CA ARG A 360 -18.37 25.89 5.06
C ARG A 360 -19.05 25.62 3.72
N ASP A 361 -20.25 26.20 3.53
CA ASP A 361 -21.02 26.03 2.29
C ASP A 361 -20.32 26.63 1.06
N LEU A 362 -19.38 27.56 1.25
CA LEU A 362 -18.51 28.07 0.17
C LEU A 362 -17.72 26.94 -0.52
N LEU A 363 -17.36 25.87 0.19
CA LEU A 363 -16.63 24.72 -0.37
C LEU A 363 -17.47 23.93 -1.38
N SER A 364 -18.82 24.09 -1.38
CA SER A 364 -19.69 23.48 -2.39
C SER A 364 -19.59 24.19 -3.75
N ILE A 365 -19.14 25.46 -3.78
CA ILE A 365 -19.02 26.29 -4.97
C ILE A 365 -17.73 25.92 -5.73
N LYS A 366 -17.85 25.42 -6.96
CA LYS A 366 -16.72 24.95 -7.77
C LYS A 366 -15.67 26.08 -7.99
N ASP A 367 -16.13 27.29 -8.33
CA ASP A 367 -15.22 28.43 -8.56
C ASP A 367 -14.48 28.85 -7.26
N PHE A 368 -15.13 28.72 -6.09
CA PHE A 368 -14.45 28.96 -4.82
C PHE A 368 -13.33 27.93 -4.59
N ARG A 369 -13.58 26.66 -4.88
CA ARG A 369 -12.56 25.60 -4.78
C ARG A 369 -11.42 25.82 -5.80
N ARG A 370 -11.77 26.25 -7.01
CA ARG A 370 -10.78 26.64 -8.03
C ARG A 370 -9.84 27.74 -7.54
N ALA A 371 -10.37 28.76 -6.89
CA ALA A 371 -9.56 29.84 -6.33
C ALA A 371 -8.62 29.32 -5.22
N ILE A 372 -9.06 28.38 -4.38
CA ILE A 372 -8.20 27.72 -3.39
C ILE A 372 -7.09 26.91 -4.09
N ALA A 373 -7.42 26.15 -5.12
CA ALA A 373 -6.43 25.36 -5.88
C ALA A 373 -5.35 26.23 -6.55
N LEU A 374 -5.77 27.36 -7.14
CA LEU A 374 -4.86 28.33 -7.75
C LEU A 374 -3.89 28.98 -6.74
N ALA A 375 -4.28 29.08 -5.47
CA ALA A 375 -3.45 29.65 -4.41
C ALA A 375 -2.35 28.71 -3.92
N VAL A 376 -2.44 27.40 -4.20
CA VAL A 376 -1.44 26.42 -3.77
C VAL A 376 -0.18 26.53 -4.63
N ASN A 377 0.97 26.70 -3.99
CA ASN A 377 2.29 26.65 -4.61
C ASN A 377 3.00 25.36 -4.20
N GLN A 378 2.94 24.37 -5.06
CA GLN A 378 3.56 23.05 -4.82
C GLN A 378 5.07 23.12 -4.70
N GLU A 379 5.74 23.92 -5.56
CA GLU A 379 7.20 24.08 -5.54
C GLU A 379 7.69 24.67 -4.21
N ASP A 380 6.93 25.65 -3.69
CA ASP A 380 7.23 26.26 -2.39
C ASP A 380 7.07 25.27 -1.25
N LEU A 381 6.02 24.43 -1.29
CA LEU A 381 5.82 23.34 -0.32
C LEU A 381 6.95 22.31 -0.40
N ILE A 382 7.31 21.85 -1.60
CA ILE A 382 8.40 20.89 -1.80
C ILE A 382 9.71 21.46 -1.26
N LYS A 383 10.01 22.70 -1.59
CA LYS A 383 11.25 23.36 -1.16
C LYS A 383 11.33 23.52 0.36
N ASN A 384 10.26 23.99 1.00
CA ASN A 384 10.31 24.44 2.38
C ASN A 384 9.80 23.42 3.40
N VAL A 385 8.91 22.50 2.99
CA VAL A 385 8.40 21.42 3.85
C VAL A 385 9.22 20.15 3.66
N LEU A 386 9.58 19.81 2.41
CA LEU A 386 10.29 18.58 2.08
C LEU A 386 11.80 18.80 1.83
N ASN A 387 12.34 20.02 1.99
CA ASN A 387 13.73 20.37 1.68
C ASN A 387 14.15 19.91 0.27
N GLY A 388 13.24 20.00 -0.70
CA GLY A 388 13.46 19.58 -2.08
C GLY A 388 13.29 18.09 -2.35
N ALA A 389 13.01 17.26 -1.34
CA ALA A 389 12.84 15.81 -1.52
C ALA A 389 11.39 15.45 -1.89
N GLY A 390 10.98 15.82 -3.06
CA GLY A 390 9.65 15.55 -3.61
C GLY A 390 9.50 16.06 -5.03
N ILE A 391 8.39 15.69 -5.65
CA ILE A 391 7.99 16.16 -6.98
C ILE A 391 6.59 16.79 -6.92
N PRO A 392 6.26 17.74 -7.81
CA PRO A 392 4.90 18.24 -7.95
C PRO A 392 3.93 17.11 -8.25
N ALA A 393 2.75 17.18 -7.65
CA ALA A 393 1.69 16.20 -7.88
C ALA A 393 0.75 16.69 -8.99
N SER A 394 0.29 15.75 -9.83
CA SER A 394 -0.62 15.99 -10.94
C SER A 394 -2.03 16.41 -10.46
N SER A 395 -2.64 17.35 -11.17
CA SER A 395 -4.03 17.76 -10.93
C SER A 395 -5.04 16.62 -11.14
N GLY A 396 -4.73 15.67 -12.01
CA GLY A 396 -5.52 14.46 -12.22
C GLY A 396 -5.36 13.38 -11.14
N LEU A 397 -4.56 13.64 -10.09
CA LEU A 397 -4.31 12.72 -8.97
C LEU A 397 -3.69 11.39 -9.42
N MET A 398 -2.91 11.43 -10.50
CA MET A 398 -2.15 10.30 -11.03
C MET A 398 -0.66 10.62 -10.97
N ARG A 399 0.18 9.62 -10.73
CA ARG A 399 1.63 9.78 -10.73
C ARG A 399 2.16 10.00 -12.14
N SER A 400 2.89 11.08 -12.36
CA SER A 400 3.56 11.35 -13.66
C SER A 400 4.63 10.30 -14.01
N THR A 401 5.09 9.53 -13.03
CA THR A 401 6.03 8.41 -13.19
C THR A 401 5.38 7.15 -13.77
N LEU A 402 4.06 7.14 -13.96
CA LEU A 402 3.30 6.05 -14.59
C LEU A 402 2.73 6.49 -15.94
N PRO A 403 3.54 6.54 -17.02
CA PRO A 403 3.16 7.15 -18.31
C PRO A 403 1.97 6.49 -18.99
N ASP A 404 1.76 5.18 -18.77
CA ASP A 404 0.63 4.47 -19.35
C ASP A 404 -0.71 4.89 -18.75
N PHE A 405 -0.70 5.42 -17.54
CA PHE A 405 -1.89 5.84 -16.79
C PHE A 405 -2.03 7.36 -16.69
N TYR A 406 -0.92 8.08 -16.76
CA TYR A 406 -0.89 9.52 -16.59
C TYR A 406 -1.42 10.26 -17.82
N ASN A 407 -2.29 11.24 -17.59
CA ASN A 407 -2.78 12.17 -18.60
C ASN A 407 -2.21 13.56 -18.35
N PRO A 408 -1.22 14.02 -19.12
CA PRO A 408 -0.63 15.35 -18.95
C PRO A 408 -1.61 16.50 -19.23
N ASP A 409 -2.65 16.27 -20.04
CA ASP A 409 -3.68 17.28 -20.34
C ASP A 409 -4.56 17.60 -19.13
N ALA A 410 -4.50 16.78 -18.07
CA ALA A 410 -5.17 17.08 -16.81
C ALA A 410 -4.42 18.11 -15.95
N ASP A 411 -3.14 18.42 -16.26
CA ASP A 411 -2.33 19.39 -15.54
C ASP A 411 -2.43 20.77 -16.18
N TYR A 412 -3.53 21.47 -15.89
CA TYR A 412 -3.83 22.75 -16.53
C TYR A 412 -3.62 23.98 -15.64
N LEU A 413 -3.03 23.84 -14.45
CA LEU A 413 -2.69 24.99 -13.62
C LEU A 413 -1.62 25.85 -14.32
N PRO A 414 -1.83 27.16 -14.50
CA PRO A 414 -0.81 28.06 -15.05
C PRO A 414 0.51 27.95 -14.28
N ILE A 415 1.63 27.96 -14.97
CA ILE A 415 2.97 27.84 -14.37
C ILE A 415 3.30 29.05 -13.50
N ASP A 416 2.89 30.26 -13.93
CA ASP A 416 3.15 31.48 -13.15
C ASP A 416 2.26 31.55 -11.92
N TYR A 417 2.88 31.40 -10.76
CA TYR A 417 2.18 31.45 -9.47
C TYR A 417 1.54 32.83 -9.19
N GLN A 418 2.16 33.93 -9.59
CA GLN A 418 1.59 35.27 -9.36
C GLN A 418 0.32 35.46 -10.20
N ALA A 419 0.33 34.98 -11.44
CA ALA A 419 -0.86 34.99 -12.29
C ALA A 419 -1.98 34.15 -11.68
N ARG A 420 -1.67 32.96 -11.11
CA ARG A 420 -2.64 32.12 -10.40
C ARG A 420 -3.26 32.82 -9.19
N VAL A 421 -2.45 33.49 -8.37
CA VAL A 421 -2.96 34.25 -7.22
C VAL A 421 -3.84 35.42 -7.65
N ALA A 422 -3.49 36.12 -8.74
CA ALA A 422 -4.31 37.21 -9.29
C ALA A 422 -5.66 36.68 -9.80
N GLU A 423 -5.66 35.56 -10.53
CA GLU A 423 -6.88 34.90 -11.01
C GLU A 423 -7.75 34.43 -9.83
N ALA A 424 -7.15 33.79 -8.82
CA ALA A 424 -7.86 33.37 -7.60
C ALA A 424 -8.57 34.54 -6.91
N ASN A 425 -7.88 35.67 -6.78
CA ASN A 425 -8.47 36.88 -6.23
C ASN A 425 -9.63 37.42 -7.10
N ALA A 426 -9.47 37.45 -8.42
CA ALA A 426 -10.54 37.89 -9.32
C ALA A 426 -11.80 36.99 -9.20
N ILE A 427 -11.62 35.69 -9.11
CA ILE A 427 -12.74 34.74 -8.87
C ILE A 427 -13.40 35.05 -7.52
N LEU A 428 -12.63 35.17 -6.45
CA LEU A 428 -13.17 35.41 -5.12
C LEU A 428 -13.82 36.78 -4.97
N ASP A 429 -13.39 37.78 -5.72
CA ASP A 429 -14.02 39.10 -5.75
C ASP A 429 -15.45 39.07 -6.33
N THR A 430 -15.80 38.04 -7.10
CA THR A 430 -17.17 37.82 -7.58
C THR A 430 -18.04 37.07 -6.57
N ILE A 431 -17.46 36.31 -5.65
CA ILE A 431 -18.18 35.45 -4.71
C ILE A 431 -18.24 36.11 -3.32
N VAL A 432 -17.13 36.63 -2.83
CA VAL A 432 -16.94 37.19 -1.49
C VAL A 432 -16.05 38.42 -1.54
N PRO A 433 -16.53 39.55 -2.07
CA PRO A 433 -15.75 40.75 -2.35
C PRO A 433 -15.27 41.49 -1.09
N ASP A 434 -16.02 41.40 0.01
CA ASP A 434 -15.77 42.18 1.22
C ASP A 434 -14.48 41.69 1.92
N ARG A 435 -13.70 42.66 2.42
CA ARG A 435 -12.47 42.41 3.18
C ARG A 435 -12.40 43.26 4.44
N ASP A 436 -11.76 42.73 5.45
CA ASP A 436 -11.41 43.50 6.63
C ASP A 436 -10.11 44.32 6.44
N LYS A 437 -9.73 45.05 7.49
CA LYS A 437 -8.51 45.91 7.49
C LYS A 437 -7.21 45.12 7.35
N ASP A 438 -7.23 43.82 7.64
CA ASP A 438 -6.07 42.93 7.57
C ASP A 438 -6.02 42.17 6.23
N GLY A 439 -6.98 42.44 5.33
CA GLY A 439 -7.08 41.85 3.98
C GLY A 439 -7.80 40.51 3.92
N TYR A 440 -8.33 40.00 5.03
CA TYR A 440 -9.11 38.78 5.01
C TYR A 440 -10.52 39.01 4.48
N ARG A 441 -11.02 38.07 3.68
CA ARG A 441 -12.38 38.12 3.12
C ARG A 441 -13.44 37.87 4.18
N LEU A 442 -14.56 38.54 4.02
CA LEU A 442 -15.70 38.47 4.92
C LEU A 442 -16.91 37.84 4.22
N LEU A 443 -17.63 37.01 4.96
CA LEU A 443 -18.97 36.56 4.59
C LEU A 443 -19.92 36.96 5.71
N ASN A 444 -20.93 37.77 5.39
CA ASN A 444 -21.88 38.32 6.38
C ASN A 444 -21.19 39.06 7.55
N GLY A 445 -20.05 39.70 7.29
CA GLY A 445 -19.24 40.40 8.30
C GLY A 445 -18.26 39.54 9.12
N GLU A 446 -18.26 38.23 8.92
CA GLU A 446 -17.34 37.31 9.58
C GLU A 446 -16.18 36.92 8.67
N ARG A 447 -14.97 36.78 9.21
CA ARG A 447 -13.80 36.31 8.47
C ARG A 447 -14.01 34.89 7.97
N ILE A 448 -13.78 34.67 6.68
CA ILE A 448 -13.77 33.34 6.11
C ILE A 448 -12.58 32.58 6.71
N THR A 449 -12.90 31.62 7.57
CA THR A 449 -11.91 30.82 8.29
C THR A 449 -12.26 29.35 8.19
N PHE A 450 -11.32 28.54 7.72
CA PHE A 450 -11.45 27.09 7.68
C PHE A 450 -10.45 26.42 8.62
N SER A 451 -10.80 25.22 9.08
CA SER A 451 -9.89 24.35 9.80
C SER A 451 -9.32 23.32 8.86
N ILE A 452 -7.99 23.16 8.85
CA ILE A 452 -7.34 22.02 8.17
C ILE A 452 -6.96 20.99 9.22
N LEU A 453 -7.58 19.82 9.11
CA LEU A 453 -7.32 18.69 9.98
C LEU A 453 -6.03 17.98 9.54
N GLY A 454 -5.06 17.84 10.44
CA GLY A 454 -3.76 17.23 10.16
C GLY A 454 -3.15 16.51 11.37
N SER A 455 -2.25 15.57 11.11
CA SER A 455 -1.39 14.97 12.12
C SER A 455 -0.30 15.95 12.57
N PRO A 456 0.37 15.73 13.72
CA PRO A 456 1.48 16.59 14.16
C PRO A 456 2.60 16.72 13.11
N GLY A 457 2.90 15.66 12.36
CA GLY A 457 3.91 15.70 11.29
C GLY A 457 3.51 16.51 10.05
N GLU A 458 2.23 16.90 9.93
CA GLU A 458 1.70 17.69 8.82
C GLU A 458 1.54 19.18 9.16
N GLN A 459 1.87 19.58 10.39
CA GLN A 459 1.68 20.96 10.86
C GLN A 459 2.47 21.98 10.03
N ASP A 460 3.70 21.67 9.63
CA ASP A 460 4.51 22.55 8.81
C ASP A 460 3.87 22.79 7.43
N CYS A 461 3.35 21.72 6.81
CA CYS A 461 2.63 21.83 5.54
C CYS A 461 1.41 22.76 5.68
N ILE A 462 0.61 22.60 6.74
CA ILE A 462 -0.56 23.45 6.99
C ILE A 462 -0.15 24.91 7.22
N SER A 463 0.94 25.15 7.93
CA SER A 463 1.45 26.51 8.16
C SER A 463 1.86 27.21 6.86
N TYR A 464 2.46 26.47 5.93
CA TYR A 464 2.75 27.02 4.58
C TYR A 464 1.48 27.25 3.77
N LEU A 465 0.48 26.38 3.85
CA LEU A 465 -0.83 26.60 3.22
C LEU A 465 -1.53 27.84 3.80
N GLU A 466 -1.41 28.11 5.11
CA GLU A 466 -1.93 29.33 5.74
C GLU A 466 -1.32 30.57 5.08
N ILE A 467 0.00 30.61 4.90
CA ILE A 467 0.70 31.73 4.24
C ILE A 467 0.22 31.91 2.78
N GLN A 468 0.01 30.80 2.06
CA GLN A 468 -0.45 30.85 0.68
C GLN A 468 -1.90 31.34 0.57
N PHE A 469 -2.80 30.89 1.43
CA PHE A 469 -4.20 31.26 1.43
C PHE A 469 -4.44 32.69 1.94
N GLN A 470 -3.57 33.20 2.78
CA GLN A 470 -3.60 34.61 3.17
C GLN A 470 -3.49 35.54 1.96
N LYS A 471 -2.74 35.16 0.89
CA LYS A 471 -2.60 35.93 -0.34
C LYS A 471 -3.91 36.12 -1.10
N ILE A 472 -4.87 35.23 -0.87
CA ILE A 472 -6.23 35.32 -1.45
C ILE A 472 -7.29 35.75 -0.41
N GLY A 473 -6.85 36.13 0.80
CA GLY A 473 -7.71 36.62 1.88
C GLY A 473 -8.49 35.54 2.62
N ILE A 474 -8.09 34.29 2.53
CA ILE A 474 -8.69 33.16 3.26
C ILE A 474 -7.82 32.82 4.47
N LYS A 475 -8.44 32.70 5.65
CA LYS A 475 -7.76 32.25 6.86
C LYS A 475 -7.93 30.75 7.02
N VAL A 476 -6.86 30.05 7.39
CA VAL A 476 -6.91 28.65 7.81
C VAL A 476 -6.26 28.47 9.18
N ASN A 477 -6.73 27.49 9.93
CA ASN A 477 -6.16 27.14 11.22
C ASN A 477 -5.81 25.63 11.20
N TYR A 478 -4.69 25.28 11.82
CA TYR A 478 -4.39 23.88 12.08
C TYR A 478 -5.36 23.31 13.12
N ALA A 479 -5.96 22.16 12.80
CA ALA A 479 -6.74 21.36 13.73
C ALA A 479 -6.07 19.99 13.89
N ALA A 480 -5.65 19.66 15.11
CA ALA A 480 -5.00 18.38 15.36
C ALA A 480 -5.97 17.21 15.17
N LYS A 481 -5.55 16.20 14.39
CA LYS A 481 -6.16 14.88 14.45
C LYS A 481 -5.92 14.34 15.87
N GLY A 482 -6.99 14.13 16.65
CA GLY A 482 -6.85 13.62 18.01
C GLY A 482 -6.30 12.19 18.05
N THR A 483 -6.28 11.59 19.24
CA THR A 483 -5.82 10.21 19.46
C THR A 483 -6.75 9.14 18.87
N GLN A 484 -7.90 9.52 18.34
CA GLN A 484 -8.82 8.61 17.66
C GLN A 484 -8.29 8.23 16.28
N PRO A 485 -8.61 7.04 15.76
CA PRO A 485 -8.23 6.66 14.41
C PRO A 485 -8.66 7.71 13.39
N GLU A 486 -7.83 8.01 12.42
CA GLU A 486 -8.10 8.99 11.35
C GLU A 486 -9.44 8.71 10.66
N SER A 487 -9.75 7.43 10.45
CA SER A 487 -11.03 6.98 9.91
C SER A 487 -12.25 7.56 10.63
N THR A 488 -12.19 7.77 11.96
CA THR A 488 -13.32 8.31 12.71
C THR A 488 -13.67 9.74 12.29
N TYR A 489 -12.66 10.58 12.04
CA TYR A 489 -12.88 11.96 11.58
C TYR A 489 -13.34 12.00 10.13
N LEU A 490 -12.76 11.16 9.29
CA LEU A 490 -13.08 11.08 7.87
C LEU A 490 -14.50 10.54 7.63
N TYR A 491 -14.90 9.47 8.32
CA TYR A 491 -16.23 8.87 8.20
C TYR A 491 -17.34 9.75 8.74
N THR A 492 -17.09 10.53 9.78
CA THR A 492 -18.08 11.46 10.33
C THR A 492 -18.21 12.72 9.48
N SER A 493 -17.24 12.99 8.60
CA SER A 493 -17.17 14.20 7.74
C SER A 493 -17.31 15.51 8.51
N ARG A 494 -16.81 15.54 9.74
CA ARG A 494 -16.82 16.73 10.62
C ARG A 494 -15.52 17.51 10.47
N PHE A 495 -15.18 17.86 9.25
CA PHE A 495 -14.03 18.70 8.91
C PHE A 495 -14.41 19.65 7.77
N ASP A 496 -13.71 20.78 7.66
CA ASP A 496 -13.80 21.67 6.51
C ASP A 496 -12.82 21.17 5.43
N MET A 497 -11.57 21.02 5.80
CA MET A 497 -10.49 20.52 4.97
C MET A 497 -9.64 19.54 5.77
N THR A 498 -8.98 18.60 5.08
CA THR A 498 -8.02 17.67 5.72
C THR A 498 -6.88 17.36 4.79
N LEU A 499 -5.69 17.12 5.35
CA LEU A 499 -4.60 16.50 4.61
C LEU A 499 -4.86 14.99 4.55
N HIS A 500 -4.93 14.46 3.34
CA HIS A 500 -5.08 13.02 3.09
C HIS A 500 -4.56 12.72 1.70
N GLY A 501 -3.93 11.58 1.51
CA GLY A 501 -3.34 11.27 0.23
C GLY A 501 -4.02 10.14 -0.53
N VAL A 502 -3.56 9.96 -1.74
CA VAL A 502 -3.98 8.91 -2.66
C VAL A 502 -2.74 8.18 -3.13
N SER A 503 -2.75 6.85 -3.04
CA SER A 503 -1.68 6.02 -3.60
C SER A 503 -2.26 5.19 -4.73
N PHE A 504 -1.68 5.32 -5.93
CA PHE A 504 -2.01 4.49 -7.07
C PHE A 504 -0.89 3.50 -7.33
N SER A 505 -1.22 2.24 -7.46
CA SER A 505 -0.30 1.18 -7.91
C SER A 505 -0.98 0.31 -8.96
N LEU A 506 -0.19 -0.38 -9.77
CA LEU A 506 -0.71 -1.31 -10.79
C LEU A 506 -1.53 -2.45 -10.17
N SER A 507 -1.21 -2.82 -8.94
CA SER A 507 -1.98 -3.80 -8.17
C SER A 507 -3.27 -3.23 -7.57
N ASN A 508 -3.52 -1.91 -7.69
CA ASN A 508 -4.68 -1.23 -7.10
C ASN A 508 -5.39 -0.30 -8.09
N ILE A 509 -5.83 -0.84 -9.21
CA ILE A 509 -6.56 -0.08 -10.23
C ILE A 509 -7.90 0.47 -9.68
N ASP A 510 -8.52 -0.25 -8.75
CA ASP A 510 -9.79 0.16 -8.14
C ASP A 510 -9.69 1.37 -7.19
N ILE A 511 -8.50 1.96 -7.03
CA ILE A 511 -8.33 3.17 -6.19
C ILE A 511 -9.21 4.33 -6.68
N MET A 512 -9.39 4.46 -7.99
CA MET A 512 -10.25 5.49 -8.57
C MET A 512 -11.71 5.33 -8.11
N TYR A 513 -12.21 4.08 -8.07
CA TYR A 513 -13.51 3.77 -7.51
C TYR A 513 -13.57 4.12 -6.03
N ASN A 514 -12.67 3.58 -5.24
CA ASN A 514 -12.67 3.78 -3.79
C ASN A 514 -12.52 5.25 -3.40
N ALA A 515 -11.63 5.98 -4.07
CA ALA A 515 -11.33 7.35 -3.69
C ALA A 515 -12.37 8.37 -4.16
N HIS A 516 -13.11 8.10 -5.25
CA HIS A 516 -13.88 9.14 -5.95
C HIS A 516 -15.34 8.80 -6.22
N PHE A 517 -15.75 7.53 -6.15
CA PHE A 517 -17.12 7.12 -6.44
C PHE A 517 -18.13 7.75 -5.47
N SER A 518 -19.18 8.37 -5.99
CA SER A 518 -20.11 9.19 -5.19
C SER A 518 -20.80 8.43 -4.06
N ALA A 519 -21.18 7.17 -4.30
CA ALA A 519 -21.84 6.33 -3.29
C ALA A 519 -20.96 6.01 -2.09
N LEU A 520 -19.62 6.14 -2.22
CA LEU A 520 -18.66 5.87 -1.17
C LEU A 520 -18.29 7.09 -0.31
N GLY A 521 -19.08 8.17 -0.36
CA GLY A 521 -18.83 9.42 0.35
C GLY A 521 -18.70 9.33 1.87
N ARG A 522 -19.07 8.18 2.47
CA ARG A 522 -18.90 7.95 3.93
C ARG A 522 -17.80 6.96 4.27
N THR A 523 -17.22 6.31 3.28
CA THR A 523 -16.28 5.22 3.50
C THR A 523 -14.90 5.50 2.93
N SER A 524 -14.79 6.20 1.81
CA SER A 524 -13.51 6.44 1.13
C SER A 524 -13.46 7.73 0.29
N ASN A 525 -14.58 8.17 -0.30
CA ASN A 525 -14.66 9.49 -0.96
C ASN A 525 -14.87 10.59 0.11
N TYR A 526 -13.85 10.86 0.91
CA TYR A 526 -13.94 11.73 2.09
C TYR A 526 -14.35 13.16 1.78
N GLY A 527 -14.00 13.69 0.61
CA GLY A 527 -14.44 15.00 0.14
C GLY A 527 -15.93 15.06 -0.23
N ARG A 528 -16.59 13.92 -0.36
CA ARG A 528 -18.00 13.76 -0.71
C ARG A 528 -18.42 14.39 -2.03
N LEU A 529 -17.52 14.35 -2.99
CA LEU A 529 -17.85 14.75 -4.34
C LEU A 529 -18.97 13.85 -4.90
N VAL A 530 -19.95 14.47 -5.53
CA VAL A 530 -21.01 13.78 -6.30
C VAL A 530 -20.92 14.29 -7.73
N ASN A 531 -20.47 13.41 -8.64
CA ASN A 531 -20.38 13.71 -10.06
C ASN A 531 -20.78 12.47 -10.87
N ARG A 532 -21.90 12.55 -11.60
CA ARG A 532 -22.46 11.40 -12.33
C ARG A 532 -21.62 10.97 -13.53
N GLU A 533 -20.98 11.92 -14.22
CA GLU A 533 -20.11 11.61 -15.35
C GLU A 533 -18.88 10.83 -14.86
N LEU A 534 -18.27 11.31 -13.78
CA LEU A 534 -17.16 10.63 -13.11
C LEU A 534 -17.57 9.24 -12.64
N ASP A 535 -18.73 9.10 -12.01
CA ASP A 535 -19.24 7.80 -11.57
C ASP A 535 -19.39 6.81 -12.73
N THR A 536 -19.93 7.27 -13.86
CA THR A 536 -20.09 6.44 -15.06
C THR A 536 -18.73 5.95 -15.61
N LEU A 537 -17.75 6.85 -15.71
CA LEU A 537 -16.42 6.49 -16.19
C LEU A 537 -15.71 5.50 -15.23
N ILE A 538 -15.84 5.74 -13.92
CA ILE A 538 -15.30 4.87 -12.89
C ILE A 538 -15.94 3.47 -12.94
N GLU A 539 -17.25 3.39 -13.09
CA GLU A 539 -17.95 2.11 -13.26
C GLU A 539 -17.52 1.40 -14.53
N ASN A 540 -17.46 2.10 -15.68
CA ASN A 540 -16.97 1.53 -16.93
C ASN A 540 -15.53 1.02 -16.81
N MET A 541 -14.64 1.79 -16.18
CA MET A 541 -13.28 1.38 -15.89
C MET A 541 -13.24 0.10 -15.07
N ARG A 542 -14.08 0.01 -14.05
CA ARG A 542 -14.11 -1.14 -13.14
C ARG A 542 -14.60 -2.40 -13.82
N PHE A 543 -15.60 -2.27 -14.70
CA PHE A 543 -16.26 -3.41 -15.35
C PHE A 543 -15.59 -3.87 -16.66
N THR A 544 -14.77 -3.04 -17.30
CA THR A 544 -14.09 -3.47 -18.52
C THR A 544 -13.00 -4.51 -18.24
N LEU A 545 -12.97 -5.54 -19.08
CA LEU A 545 -11.95 -6.60 -19.04
C LEU A 545 -10.73 -6.24 -19.87
N ASN A 546 -10.90 -5.38 -20.88
CA ASN A 546 -9.83 -4.94 -21.77
C ASN A 546 -8.92 -3.93 -21.06
N LEU A 547 -7.65 -4.30 -20.87
CA LEU A 547 -6.69 -3.45 -20.16
C LEU A 547 -6.43 -2.12 -20.87
N ASN A 548 -6.38 -2.10 -22.21
CA ASN A 548 -6.16 -0.86 -22.96
C ASN A 548 -7.34 0.10 -22.76
N THR A 549 -8.57 -0.40 -22.88
CA THR A 549 -9.78 0.38 -22.60
C THR A 549 -9.78 0.88 -21.15
N LYS A 550 -9.29 0.08 -20.21
CA LYS A 550 -9.17 0.49 -18.81
C LYS A 550 -8.19 1.65 -18.64
N TYR A 551 -7.04 1.59 -19.31
CA TYR A 551 -6.05 2.68 -19.28
C TYR A 551 -6.60 3.97 -19.88
N ASP A 552 -7.33 3.87 -21.00
CA ASP A 552 -8.00 5.01 -21.62
C ASP A 552 -9.05 5.64 -20.68
N LEU A 553 -9.83 4.82 -19.98
CA LEU A 553 -10.81 5.30 -19.01
C LEU A 553 -10.13 5.97 -17.80
N ILE A 554 -9.02 5.42 -17.30
CA ILE A 554 -8.23 6.06 -16.24
C ILE A 554 -7.72 7.43 -16.69
N LYS A 555 -7.24 7.55 -17.92
CA LYS A 555 -6.82 8.84 -18.49
C LYS A 555 -7.99 9.81 -18.67
N ALA A 556 -9.16 9.32 -19.06
CA ALA A 556 -10.37 10.15 -19.22
C ALA A 556 -10.94 10.67 -17.88
N ILE A 557 -10.75 9.94 -16.79
CA ILE A 557 -11.18 10.33 -15.44
C ILE A 557 -10.39 11.54 -14.92
N GLN A 558 -9.12 11.67 -15.27
CA GLN A 558 -8.19 12.65 -14.68
C GLN A 558 -8.58 14.11 -14.92
N PRO A 559 -8.95 14.56 -16.14
CA PRO A 559 -9.39 15.94 -16.35
C PRO A 559 -10.61 16.32 -15.52
N ILE A 560 -11.57 15.39 -15.37
CA ILE A 560 -12.78 15.62 -14.57
C ILE A 560 -12.40 15.80 -13.10
N LEU A 561 -11.52 14.93 -12.56
CA LEU A 561 -11.03 15.06 -11.19
C LEU A 561 -10.31 16.38 -10.96
N ALA A 562 -9.46 16.77 -11.90
CA ALA A 562 -8.70 18.00 -11.84
C ALA A 562 -9.63 19.21 -11.81
N GLU A 563 -10.67 19.25 -12.67
CA GLU A 563 -11.63 20.36 -12.73
C GLU A 563 -12.60 20.43 -11.53
N GLU A 564 -12.76 19.39 -10.75
CA GLU A 564 -13.62 19.45 -9.56
C GLU A 564 -12.96 20.16 -8.38
N TYR A 565 -11.63 20.28 -8.34
CA TYR A 565 -10.87 20.99 -7.30
C TYR A 565 -11.23 20.58 -5.85
N TYR A 566 -11.70 19.37 -5.64
CA TYR A 566 -12.10 18.92 -4.31
C TYR A 566 -11.00 18.17 -3.54
N LYS A 567 -10.05 17.61 -4.28
CA LYS A 567 -8.77 17.11 -3.79
C LYS A 567 -7.68 17.87 -4.52
N ILE A 568 -7.07 18.82 -3.83
CA ILE A 568 -6.02 19.67 -4.39
C ILE A 568 -4.69 18.97 -4.17
N PRO A 569 -3.96 18.60 -5.24
CA PRO A 569 -2.66 17.93 -5.11
C PRO A 569 -1.64 18.89 -4.53
N LEU A 570 -0.82 18.43 -3.61
CA LEU A 570 0.24 19.21 -2.97
C LEU A 570 1.63 18.78 -3.44
N TYR A 571 1.95 17.52 -3.28
CA TYR A 571 3.23 16.95 -3.69
C TYR A 571 3.21 15.41 -3.59
N THR A 572 4.21 14.79 -4.22
CA THR A 572 4.63 13.42 -3.91
C THR A 572 5.98 13.50 -3.20
N SER A 573 6.05 13.07 -1.94
CA SER A 573 7.31 13.04 -1.20
C SER A 573 8.18 11.88 -1.66
N ASN A 574 9.51 12.09 -1.65
CA ASN A 574 10.43 11.02 -1.92
C ASN A 574 10.53 10.03 -0.75
N VAL A 575 10.77 8.77 -1.06
CA VAL A 575 11.23 7.77 -0.12
C VAL A 575 12.76 7.85 -0.06
N ILE A 576 13.28 8.25 1.08
CA ILE A 576 14.71 8.35 1.31
C ILE A 576 15.12 7.17 2.19
N SER A 577 15.99 6.31 1.69
CA SER A 577 16.49 5.18 2.45
C SER A 577 17.98 4.96 2.19
N VAL A 578 18.64 4.29 3.13
CA VAL A 578 20.10 4.25 3.20
C VAL A 578 20.58 2.87 3.58
N ALA A 579 21.61 2.42 2.87
CA ALA A 579 22.30 1.15 3.15
C ALA A 579 23.82 1.31 3.09
N ARG A 580 24.55 0.46 3.79
CA ARG A 580 26.02 0.40 3.76
C ARG A 580 26.51 -0.44 2.60
N THR A 581 27.55 0.04 1.92
CA THR A 581 28.17 -0.65 0.75
C THR A 581 29.47 -1.38 1.09
N ASP A 582 29.98 -1.22 2.30
CA ASP A 582 31.24 -1.86 2.71
C ASP A 582 31.11 -3.37 2.98
N ARG A 583 29.89 -3.88 3.22
CA ARG A 583 29.62 -5.32 3.43
C ARG A 583 28.81 -5.94 2.31
N PHE A 584 27.84 -5.22 1.80
CA PHE A 584 26.96 -5.68 0.72
C PHE A 584 26.87 -4.65 -0.38
N ILE A 585 26.69 -5.11 -1.61
CA ILE A 585 26.47 -4.30 -2.82
C ILE A 585 25.33 -4.92 -3.63
N GLY A 586 24.75 -4.17 -4.56
CA GLY A 586 23.62 -4.62 -5.37
C GLY A 586 22.29 -4.11 -4.86
N TYR A 587 22.30 -3.00 -4.12
CA TYR A 587 21.09 -2.29 -3.75
C TYR A 587 20.46 -1.64 -4.96
N ASN A 588 19.13 -1.77 -5.10
CA ASN A 588 18.35 -1.21 -6.19
C ASN A 588 17.39 -0.14 -5.68
N ILE A 589 17.19 0.88 -6.50
CA ILE A 589 16.18 1.91 -6.28
C ILE A 589 14.90 1.46 -6.97
N VAL A 590 13.84 1.27 -6.17
CA VAL A 590 12.50 1.00 -6.65
C VAL A 590 11.59 2.12 -6.16
N GLU A 591 10.84 2.71 -7.08
CA GLU A 591 9.92 3.81 -6.77
C GLU A 591 8.92 3.43 -5.69
N GLY A 592 8.80 4.26 -4.67
CA GLY A 592 7.90 4.04 -3.55
C GLY A 592 8.38 3.04 -2.50
N SER A 593 9.53 2.41 -2.71
CA SER A 593 10.10 1.42 -1.79
C SER A 593 11.38 1.94 -1.13
N THR A 594 11.68 1.39 0.05
CA THR A 594 13.01 1.55 0.66
C THR A 594 14.04 0.71 -0.09
N VAL A 595 15.32 0.88 0.23
CA VAL A 595 16.40 0.04 -0.36
C VAL A 595 16.27 -1.44 0.00
N LEU A 596 15.48 -1.80 1.00
CA LEU A 596 15.19 -3.19 1.34
C LEU A 596 13.91 -3.64 0.61
N ASN A 597 14.00 -3.86 -0.68
CA ASN A 597 12.95 -4.32 -1.57
C ASN A 597 13.29 -5.68 -2.18
N THR A 598 12.35 -6.29 -2.90
CA THR A 598 12.51 -7.61 -3.52
C THR A 598 13.68 -7.62 -4.51
N SER A 599 13.77 -6.61 -5.37
CA SER A 599 14.85 -6.48 -6.35
C SER A 599 16.23 -6.41 -5.68
N THR A 600 16.35 -5.64 -4.59
CA THR A 600 17.59 -5.61 -3.78
C THR A 600 17.92 -7.00 -3.23
N LEU A 601 16.99 -7.69 -2.58
CA LEU A 601 17.25 -9.01 -1.99
C LEU A 601 17.71 -10.05 -3.02
N GLN A 602 17.20 -9.97 -4.26
CA GLN A 602 17.61 -10.84 -5.36
C GLN A 602 19.00 -10.52 -5.89
N ASN A 603 19.42 -9.25 -5.86
CA ASN A 603 20.67 -8.77 -6.44
C ASN A 603 21.81 -8.59 -5.42
N LEU A 604 21.48 -8.59 -4.13
CA LEU A 604 22.45 -8.32 -3.06
C LEU A 604 23.60 -9.33 -3.07
N LYS A 605 24.83 -8.83 -2.99
CA LYS A 605 26.08 -9.62 -2.99
C LYS A 605 27.01 -9.10 -1.91
N LYS A 606 27.86 -9.97 -1.38
CA LYS A 606 28.94 -9.56 -0.48
C LYS A 606 29.88 -8.60 -1.21
N SER A 607 30.29 -7.56 -0.54
CA SER A 607 31.30 -6.64 -1.06
C SER A 607 32.67 -7.30 -1.06
N ASN A 608 33.39 -7.20 -2.17
CA ASN A 608 34.79 -7.71 -2.28
C ASN A 608 35.80 -6.70 -1.71
N VAL A 609 35.37 -5.65 -1.03
CA VAL A 609 36.29 -4.68 -0.42
C VAL A 609 36.97 -5.34 0.77
N SER A 610 38.14 -5.96 0.51
CA SER A 610 39.04 -6.39 1.58
C SER A 610 39.59 -5.13 2.25
N ARG A 611 39.24 -4.89 3.49
CA ARG A 611 39.92 -3.92 4.37
C ARG A 611 41.17 -4.54 5.00
#